data_5906f086737ad5f530af125f9fc84c12
#
_entry.id   5906f086737ad5f530af125f9fc84c12
#
_cell.length_a   1.000
_cell.length_b   1.000
_cell.length_c   1.000
_cell.angle_alpha   90.00
_cell.angle_beta   90.00
_cell.angle_gamma   90.00
#
_symmetry.space_group_name_H-M   'P 1'
#
loop_
_entity.id
_entity.type
_entity.pdbx_description
1 polymer ?
#
loop_
_entity_poly.entity_id
_entity_poly.type
_entity_poly.pdbx_seq_one_letter_code
_entity_poly.pdbx_strand_id
1 'polypeptide(L)'
;SSETSAFRPAETTASPDMPAARLAETTPSCGVSGSLSAQSALSCDQSGLRGAAADSDPKPEETASAPKDAAPDGAILQPGNIRVGLPAEPKEEAIRRAGELLVAGGYARPEYVDAMLRREELATTCLGMGLAIPHGTSDAKERVLRSGIVILQYPDGVDFDGEKAHLIVGIAGVGDEHLEILARLSASFEDEELLQRLMTATDPQVIYDALK
;
A
#
# COMPACT_ATOMS: atom_id res chain seq x y z
N SER A 1 66.23 -12.75 12.30
CA SER A 1 65.80 -12.04 13.54
C SER A 1 64.32 -11.95 13.53
N SER A 2 63.74 -12.80 14.35
CA SER A 2 62.29 -13.00 14.56
C SER A 2 61.79 -12.00 15.58
N GLU A 3 60.67 -11.32 15.34
CA GLU A 3 59.85 -10.72 16.41
C GLU A 3 58.39 -11.07 16.21
N THR A 4 57.95 -11.96 17.07
CA THR A 4 56.60 -12.39 17.29
C THR A 4 55.92 -11.34 18.16
N SER A 5 54.93 -10.60 17.66
CA SER A 5 54.08 -9.71 18.46
C SER A 5 52.83 -10.45 18.84
N ALA A 6 52.66 -10.65 20.13
CA ALA A 6 51.53 -11.32 20.77
C ALA A 6 50.32 -10.42 20.82
N PHE A 7 49.20 -10.93 20.33
CA PHE A 7 47.87 -10.35 20.43
C PHE A 7 47.29 -10.66 21.84
N ARG A 8 46.99 -9.61 22.61
CA ARG A 8 46.27 -9.70 23.88
C ARG A 8 44.78 -9.50 23.66
N PRO A 9 43.90 -10.35 24.16
CA PRO A 9 42.44 -10.07 24.15
C PRO A 9 42.09 -9.08 25.23
N ALA A 10 41.24 -8.10 24.88
CA ALA A 10 40.68 -7.13 25.82
C ALA A 10 39.48 -7.75 26.57
N GLU A 11 39.50 -7.52 27.90
CA GLU A 11 38.53 -7.99 28.87
C GLU A 11 37.16 -7.28 28.68
N THR A 12 36.15 -8.08 28.76
CA THR A 12 34.74 -7.70 28.85
C THR A 12 34.47 -7.07 30.21
N THR A 13 34.11 -5.80 30.26
CA THR A 13 33.54 -5.16 31.43
C THR A 13 32.01 -5.18 31.32
N ALA A 14 31.42 -5.87 32.27
CA ALA A 14 29.98 -5.91 32.52
C ALA A 14 29.44 -4.55 32.96
N SER A 15 28.32 -4.15 32.36
CA SER A 15 27.49 -3.04 32.86
C SER A 15 26.50 -3.54 33.90
N PRO A 16 26.31 -2.81 34.97
CA PRO A 16 25.26 -3.11 35.94
C PRO A 16 24.04 -2.19 35.75
N ASP A 17 22.92 -2.75 36.17
CA ASP A 17 21.74 -2.09 36.74
C ASP A 17 20.76 -1.34 35.83
N MET A 18 19.66 -2.03 35.58
CA MET A 18 18.37 -1.41 35.30
C MET A 18 17.49 -1.40 36.54
N PRO A 19 16.93 -0.27 36.97
CA PRO A 19 15.90 -0.26 37.99
C PRO A 19 14.54 -0.60 37.45
N ALA A 20 13.86 -1.53 38.09
CA ALA A 20 12.47 -1.88 37.89
C ALA A 20 11.55 -0.67 38.15
N ALA A 21 10.76 -0.26 37.16
CA ALA A 21 9.68 0.69 37.30
C ALA A 21 8.33 -0.05 37.42
N ARG A 22 7.79 0.10 38.58
CA ARG A 22 6.50 -0.19 39.19
C ARG A 22 5.32 -0.10 38.22
N LEU A 23 4.52 -1.17 38.19
CA LEU A 23 3.12 -1.22 37.86
C LEU A 23 2.31 -0.24 38.74
N ALA A 24 1.55 0.64 38.08
CA ALA A 24 0.46 1.36 38.70
C ALA A 24 -0.83 0.97 37.98
N GLU A 25 -1.57 0.09 38.60
CA GLU A 25 -2.97 -0.16 38.33
C GLU A 25 -3.79 1.06 38.75
N THR A 26 -4.55 1.63 37.84
CA THR A 26 -5.70 2.48 38.20
C THR A 26 -6.88 2.09 37.32
N THR A 27 -7.75 1.32 37.94
CA THR A 27 -9.13 1.18 37.57
C THR A 27 -9.92 2.43 38.02
N PRO A 28 -10.88 2.92 37.23
CA PRO A 28 -12.02 3.58 37.84
C PRO A 28 -13.31 2.77 37.66
N SER A 29 -13.85 2.53 38.78
CA SER A 29 -15.14 2.12 39.20
C SER A 29 -16.35 2.64 38.42
N CYS A 30 -17.26 1.70 38.22
CA CYS A 30 -18.65 1.78 37.89
C CYS A 30 -19.43 2.88 38.65
N GLY A 31 -20.28 3.61 37.97
CA GLY A 31 -21.34 4.45 38.53
C GLY A 31 -22.62 4.29 37.73
N VAL A 32 -23.49 3.46 38.27
CA VAL A 32 -24.89 3.26 37.82
C VAL A 32 -25.75 4.38 38.39
N SER A 33 -26.73 4.81 37.63
CA SER A 33 -28.11 5.13 38.06
C SER A 33 -28.75 6.21 37.18
N GLY A 34 -29.75 5.89 36.57
CA GLY A 34 -31.17 6.08 36.82
C GLY A 34 -31.73 6.94 35.70
N SER A 35 -32.80 6.74 35.12
CA SER A 35 -34.13 6.32 35.42
C SER A 35 -35.05 6.93 34.35
N LEU A 36 -35.79 6.11 33.68
CA LEU A 36 -37.22 6.18 33.30
C LEU A 36 -37.93 7.54 33.21
N SER A 37 -38.59 7.77 32.05
CA SER A 37 -40.05 8.07 31.86
C SER A 37 -40.26 8.45 30.39
N ALA A 38 -40.98 7.69 29.60
CA ALA A 38 -42.41 7.43 29.51
C ALA A 38 -43.17 8.49 28.69
N GLN A 39 -43.67 8.01 27.55
CA GLN A 39 -45.01 8.24 26.97
C GLN A 39 -45.46 9.62 26.52
N SER A 40 -45.78 9.72 25.25
CA SER A 40 -47.14 10.03 24.71
C SER A 40 -47.12 9.95 23.19
N ALA A 41 -47.84 9.26 22.69
CA ALA A 41 -48.88 8.77 21.85
C ALA A 41 -49.80 9.89 21.27
N LEU A 42 -50.29 9.56 20.05
CA LEU A 42 -51.45 10.11 19.34
C LEU A 42 -51.19 11.42 18.54
N SER A 43 -51.61 11.55 17.29
CA SER A 43 -52.81 11.07 16.62
C SER A 43 -52.70 11.35 15.11
N CYS A 44 -53.35 10.53 14.33
CA CYS A 44 -53.76 10.69 12.93
C CYS A 44 -54.27 12.09 12.57
N ASP A 45 -53.97 12.54 11.35
CA ASP A 45 -55.09 12.94 10.46
C ASP A 45 -54.67 12.79 8.98
N GLN A 46 -55.59 12.24 8.21
CA GLN A 46 -55.59 12.09 6.76
C GLN A 46 -56.27 13.31 6.13
N SER A 47 -55.80 13.65 5.01
CA SER A 47 -56.48 14.19 3.80
C SER A 47 -55.65 15.31 3.17
N GLY A 48 -55.23 15.17 1.95
CA GLY A 48 -55.95 15.23 0.75
C GLY A 48 -55.17 15.95 -0.33
N LEU A 49 -55.14 15.38 -1.50
CA LEU A 49 -55.18 16.01 -2.82
C LEU A 49 -53.91 16.59 -3.49
N ARG A 50 -53.42 15.79 -4.46
CA ARG A 50 -53.15 16.16 -5.88
C ARG A 50 -52.32 17.42 -6.13
N GLY A 51 -51.21 17.18 -6.80
CA GLY A 51 -50.50 18.18 -7.57
C GLY A 51 -49.32 17.54 -8.27
N ALA A 52 -49.52 17.22 -9.55
CA ALA A 52 -48.44 16.76 -10.45
C ALA A 52 -47.49 17.91 -10.70
N ALA A 53 -46.20 17.69 -10.49
CA ALA A 53 -45.14 18.39 -11.18
C ALA A 53 -43.96 17.42 -11.30
N ALA A 54 -43.64 17.06 -12.51
CA ALA A 54 -42.44 16.34 -12.88
C ALA A 54 -41.25 17.26 -12.58
N ASP A 55 -40.38 16.83 -11.68
CA ASP A 55 -39.04 17.33 -11.60
C ASP A 55 -38.09 16.15 -11.89
N SER A 56 -37.52 16.27 -13.03
CA SER A 56 -36.51 15.33 -13.57
C SER A 56 -35.20 15.58 -12.84
N ASP A 57 -34.90 14.76 -11.86
CA ASP A 57 -33.53 14.69 -11.34
C ASP A 57 -32.58 14.27 -12.47
N PRO A 58 -31.53 15.05 -12.73
CA PRO A 58 -30.48 14.61 -13.64
C PRO A 58 -29.71 13.48 -12.98
N LYS A 59 -29.90 12.27 -13.51
CA LYS A 59 -29.02 11.13 -13.33
C LYS A 59 -27.56 11.60 -13.51
N PRO A 60 -26.64 11.39 -12.56
CA PRO A 60 -25.25 11.67 -12.82
C PRO A 60 -24.78 10.75 -13.96
N GLU A 61 -24.39 11.36 -15.05
CA GLU A 61 -23.74 10.69 -16.16
C GLU A 61 -22.46 10.06 -15.68
N GLU A 62 -22.49 8.75 -15.59
CA GLU A 62 -21.36 7.86 -15.47
C GLU A 62 -20.54 7.91 -16.78
N THR A 63 -19.68 8.90 -16.90
CA THR A 63 -18.64 8.95 -17.91
C THR A 63 -17.31 8.48 -17.31
N ALA A 64 -17.28 7.27 -16.78
CA ALA A 64 -16.05 6.51 -16.67
C ALA A 64 -15.94 5.62 -17.92
N SER A 65 -15.43 6.19 -18.98
CA SER A 65 -14.98 5.44 -20.15
C SER A 65 -13.79 4.59 -19.67
N ALA A 66 -14.07 3.31 -19.41
CA ALA A 66 -13.05 2.30 -19.20
C ALA A 66 -12.09 2.30 -20.39
N PRO A 67 -10.77 2.33 -20.18
CA PRO A 67 -9.82 2.16 -21.27
C PRO A 67 -10.01 0.79 -21.91
N LYS A 68 -10.26 0.78 -23.22
CA LYS A 68 -10.57 -0.38 -24.07
C LYS A 68 -9.32 -1.19 -24.46
N ASP A 69 -8.30 -1.21 -23.64
CA ASP A 69 -7.16 -2.09 -23.83
C ASP A 69 -7.12 -3.12 -22.69
N ALA A 70 -8.15 -3.97 -22.68
CA ALA A 70 -8.11 -5.19 -21.89
C ALA A 70 -7.03 -6.09 -22.52
N ALA A 71 -5.88 -6.14 -21.84
CA ALA A 71 -4.81 -7.06 -22.19
C ALA A 71 -5.27 -8.52 -22.11
N PRO A 72 -4.57 -9.43 -22.80
CA PRO A 72 -4.90 -10.85 -22.80
C PRO A 72 -4.92 -11.39 -21.36
N ASP A 73 -5.97 -12.15 -21.06
CA ASP A 73 -6.18 -12.81 -19.79
C ASP A 73 -4.89 -13.51 -19.30
N GLY A 74 -4.39 -13.11 -18.14
CA GLY A 74 -3.33 -13.81 -17.42
C GLY A 74 -2.00 -13.06 -17.25
N ALA A 75 -1.75 -11.94 -17.90
CA ALA A 75 -0.50 -11.20 -17.70
C ALA A 75 -0.59 -10.34 -16.42
N ILE A 76 0.21 -10.68 -15.41
CA ILE A 76 0.30 -9.94 -14.15
C ILE A 76 0.91 -8.55 -14.35
N LEU A 77 1.88 -8.42 -15.25
CA LEU A 77 2.51 -7.15 -15.64
C LEU A 77 2.16 -6.81 -17.10
N GLN A 78 1.85 -5.55 -17.35
CA GLN A 78 1.56 -5.02 -18.68
C GLN A 78 2.40 -3.77 -18.96
N PRO A 79 2.80 -3.49 -20.20
CA PRO A 79 3.56 -2.28 -20.51
C PRO A 79 2.85 -0.99 -20.08
N GLY A 80 1.53 -0.95 -20.17
CA GLY A 80 0.70 0.17 -19.73
C GLY A 80 0.72 0.45 -18.21
N ASN A 81 1.22 -0.49 -17.42
CA ASN A 81 1.32 -0.39 -15.95
C ASN A 81 2.68 0.12 -15.48
N ILE A 82 3.56 0.50 -16.39
CA ILE A 82 4.91 0.96 -16.08
C ILE A 82 4.99 2.46 -16.34
N ARG A 83 5.52 3.21 -15.38
CA ARG A 83 5.83 4.64 -15.50
C ARG A 83 7.28 4.86 -15.16
N VAL A 84 7.98 5.57 -16.00
CA VAL A 84 9.41 5.90 -15.83
C VAL A 84 9.62 7.42 -15.81
N GLY A 85 10.71 7.86 -15.19
CA GLY A 85 11.10 9.25 -15.15
C GLY A 85 10.15 10.14 -14.32
N LEU A 86 9.53 9.58 -13.29
CA LEU A 86 8.64 10.35 -12.42
C LEU A 86 9.44 11.32 -11.53
N PRO A 87 8.94 12.54 -11.31
CA PRO A 87 9.55 13.47 -10.35
C PRO A 87 9.41 12.92 -8.93
N ALA A 88 10.39 13.24 -8.07
CA ALA A 88 10.31 12.87 -6.66
C ALA A 88 9.07 13.49 -6.00
N GLU A 89 8.40 12.68 -5.19
CA GLU A 89 7.19 13.06 -4.44
C GLU A 89 7.21 12.41 -3.05
N PRO A 90 6.34 12.81 -2.10
CA PRO A 90 6.20 12.12 -0.81
C PRO A 90 5.84 10.65 -0.99
N LYS A 91 6.28 9.77 -0.05
CA LYS A 91 6.02 8.33 -0.13
C LYS A 91 4.52 7.99 -0.22
N GLU A 92 3.70 8.72 0.52
CA GLU A 92 2.24 8.53 0.51
C GLU A 92 1.65 8.79 -0.88
N GLU A 93 2.14 9.80 -1.60
CA GLU A 93 1.69 10.12 -2.95
C GLU A 93 2.18 9.07 -3.96
N ALA A 94 3.40 8.58 -3.80
CA ALA A 94 3.93 7.51 -4.65
C ALA A 94 3.15 6.19 -4.45
N ILE A 95 2.81 5.84 -3.20
CA ILE A 95 1.96 4.68 -2.89
C ILE A 95 0.55 4.88 -3.45
N ARG A 96 -0.03 6.07 -3.29
CA ARG A 96 -1.35 6.42 -3.85
C ARG A 96 -1.35 6.27 -5.36
N ARG A 97 -0.34 6.81 -6.04
CA ARG A 97 -0.17 6.69 -7.50
C ARG A 97 -0.08 5.25 -7.96
N ALA A 98 0.66 4.41 -7.23
CA ALA A 98 0.73 2.97 -7.51
C ALA A 98 -0.64 2.31 -7.36
N GLY A 99 -1.37 2.63 -6.29
CA GLY A 99 -2.72 2.13 -6.05
C GLY A 99 -3.72 2.59 -7.12
N GLU A 100 -3.68 3.85 -7.52
CA GLU A 100 -4.54 4.40 -8.59
C GLU A 100 -4.28 3.72 -9.94
N LEU A 101 -3.02 3.38 -10.26
CA LEU A 101 -2.71 2.60 -11.45
C LEU A 101 -3.24 1.16 -11.36
N LEU A 102 -3.21 0.54 -10.19
CA LEU A 102 -3.84 -0.77 -9.97
C LEU A 102 -5.36 -0.69 -10.18
N VAL A 103 -6.01 0.37 -9.70
CA VAL A 103 -7.44 0.61 -9.91
C VAL A 103 -7.75 0.89 -11.38
N ALA A 104 -7.00 1.77 -12.03
CA ALA A 104 -7.16 2.11 -13.44
C ALA A 104 -6.95 0.89 -14.36
N GLY A 105 -6.02 0.00 -13.99
CA GLY A 105 -5.77 -1.27 -14.67
C GLY A 105 -6.84 -2.34 -14.39
N GLY A 106 -7.82 -2.07 -13.50
CA GLY A 106 -8.87 -3.02 -13.13
C GLY A 106 -8.38 -4.18 -12.28
N TYR A 107 -7.26 -4.03 -11.56
CA TYR A 107 -6.73 -5.05 -10.65
C TYR A 107 -7.35 -4.96 -9.26
N ALA A 108 -7.73 -3.76 -8.81
CA ALA A 108 -8.29 -3.54 -7.50
C ALA A 108 -9.42 -2.49 -7.52
N ARG A 109 -10.21 -2.48 -6.46
CA ARG A 109 -11.22 -1.44 -6.22
C ARG A 109 -10.56 -0.18 -5.64
N PRO A 110 -11.20 1.01 -5.74
CA PRO A 110 -10.62 2.27 -5.22
C PRO A 110 -10.18 2.21 -3.76
N GLU A 111 -10.93 1.49 -2.91
CA GLU A 111 -10.66 1.35 -1.48
C GLU A 111 -9.39 0.57 -1.17
N TYR A 112 -8.77 -0.06 -2.17
CA TYR A 112 -7.49 -0.74 -2.03
C TYR A 112 -6.33 0.23 -1.81
N VAL A 113 -6.43 1.44 -2.35
CA VAL A 113 -5.42 2.51 -2.17
C VAL A 113 -5.24 2.83 -0.69
N ASP A 114 -6.33 3.00 0.06
CA ASP A 114 -6.27 3.25 1.50
C ASP A 114 -5.68 2.07 2.27
N ALA A 115 -5.90 0.85 1.80
CA ALA A 115 -5.31 -0.33 2.40
C ALA A 115 -3.80 -0.41 2.17
N MET A 116 -3.29 0.05 1.02
CA MET A 116 -1.85 0.16 0.75
C MET A 116 -1.19 1.19 1.67
N LEU A 117 -1.81 2.35 1.85
CA LEU A 117 -1.33 3.39 2.78
C LEU A 117 -1.29 2.89 4.21
N ARG A 118 -2.37 2.25 4.70
CA ARG A 118 -2.40 1.64 6.04
C ARG A 118 -1.35 0.55 6.22
N ARG A 119 -1.06 -0.21 5.17
CA ARG A 119 -0.01 -1.25 5.23
C ARG A 119 1.37 -0.64 5.44
N GLU A 120 1.67 0.47 4.78
CA GLU A 120 2.91 1.22 4.96
C GLU A 120 3.04 1.81 6.37
N GLU A 121 1.93 2.33 6.94
CA GLU A 121 1.90 2.84 8.32
C GLU A 121 2.21 1.75 9.37
N LEU A 122 1.82 0.50 9.10
CA LEU A 122 2.09 -0.62 10.02
C LEU A 122 3.55 -1.07 10.00
N ALA A 123 4.17 -1.07 8.85
CA ALA A 123 5.57 -1.39 8.65
C ALA A 123 5.96 -0.97 7.23
N THR A 124 7.16 -0.40 7.09
CA THR A 124 7.64 0.04 5.79
C THR A 124 7.65 -1.10 4.77
N THR A 125 7.25 -0.79 3.55
CA THR A 125 7.33 -1.70 2.40
C THR A 125 8.61 -1.51 1.59
N CYS A 126 9.51 -0.62 2.03
CA CYS A 126 10.85 -0.48 1.48
C CYS A 126 11.71 -1.69 1.85
N LEU A 127 12.30 -2.33 0.86
CA LEU A 127 13.20 -3.48 1.03
C LEU A 127 14.67 -3.07 1.13
N GLY A 128 14.98 -1.78 1.01
CA GLY A 128 16.33 -1.32 0.78
C GLY A 128 16.75 -1.45 -0.68
N MET A 129 18.03 -1.20 -0.97
CA MET A 129 18.60 -1.29 -2.33
C MET A 129 17.86 -0.44 -3.39
N GLY A 130 17.12 0.57 -2.96
CA GLY A 130 16.35 1.44 -3.85
C GLY A 130 15.00 0.88 -4.30
N LEU A 131 14.47 -0.14 -3.62
CA LEU A 131 13.24 -0.85 -3.97
C LEU A 131 12.19 -0.73 -2.87
N ALA A 132 10.95 -0.39 -3.23
CA ALA A 132 9.78 -0.51 -2.36
C ALA A 132 8.68 -1.33 -3.04
N ILE A 133 7.93 -2.11 -2.23
CA ILE A 133 6.88 -3.01 -2.71
C ILE A 133 5.56 -2.73 -1.97
N PRO A 134 4.89 -1.59 -2.21
CA PRO A 134 3.62 -1.29 -1.58
C PRO A 134 2.53 -2.27 -2.03
N HIS A 135 1.79 -2.79 -1.05
CA HIS A 135 0.68 -3.72 -1.25
C HIS A 135 -0.38 -3.50 -0.16
N GLY A 136 -1.57 -4.04 -0.33
CA GLY A 136 -2.65 -3.87 0.66
C GLY A 136 -2.47 -4.73 1.90
N THR A 137 -3.18 -4.35 2.97
CA THR A 137 -3.31 -5.16 4.18
C THR A 137 -4.06 -6.47 3.90
N SER A 138 -3.86 -7.49 4.77
CA SER A 138 -4.47 -8.81 4.59
C SER A 138 -6.01 -8.80 4.58
N ASP A 139 -6.63 -7.83 5.26
CA ASP A 139 -8.08 -7.63 5.29
C ASP A 139 -8.62 -6.99 4.00
N ALA A 140 -7.76 -6.47 3.15
CA ALA A 140 -8.14 -5.84 1.89
C ALA A 140 -8.17 -6.80 0.68
N LYS A 141 -7.97 -8.11 0.89
CA LYS A 141 -7.96 -9.11 -0.18
C LYS A 141 -9.25 -9.12 -1.01
N GLU A 142 -10.39 -8.87 -0.39
CA GLU A 142 -11.70 -8.79 -1.07
C GLU A 142 -11.84 -7.59 -2.02
N ARG A 143 -10.93 -6.61 -1.91
CA ARG A 143 -10.89 -5.43 -2.78
C ARG A 143 -10.05 -5.67 -4.04
N VAL A 144 -9.32 -6.77 -4.09
CA VAL A 144 -8.56 -7.19 -5.27
C VAL A 144 -9.49 -7.94 -6.21
N LEU A 145 -9.54 -7.50 -7.46
CA LEU A 145 -10.39 -8.08 -8.51
C LEU A 145 -9.64 -9.13 -9.33
N ARG A 146 -8.35 -8.88 -9.56
CA ARG A 146 -7.42 -9.79 -10.24
C ARG A 146 -5.99 -9.47 -9.83
N SER A 147 -5.09 -10.43 -9.96
CA SER A 147 -3.68 -10.21 -9.66
C SER A 147 -3.02 -9.33 -10.71
N GLY A 148 -2.16 -8.42 -10.26
CA GLY A 148 -1.45 -7.50 -11.14
C GLY A 148 -0.39 -6.70 -10.42
N ILE A 149 0.53 -6.16 -11.24
CA ILE A 149 1.67 -5.37 -10.79
C ILE A 149 1.68 -4.06 -11.58
N VAL A 150 2.05 -2.99 -10.89
CA VAL A 150 2.39 -1.69 -11.49
C VAL A 150 3.79 -1.29 -11.05
N ILE A 151 4.52 -0.61 -11.92
CA ILE A 151 5.89 -0.22 -11.65
C ILE A 151 6.04 1.28 -11.89
N LEU A 152 6.57 1.97 -10.88
CA LEU A 152 6.89 3.38 -10.91
C LEU A 152 8.40 3.55 -10.71
N GLN A 153 9.05 4.28 -11.60
CA GLN A 153 10.47 4.55 -11.51
C GLN A 153 10.69 6.05 -11.29
N TYR A 154 11.46 6.35 -10.24
CA TYR A 154 11.81 7.69 -9.78
C TYR A 154 13.34 7.87 -9.84
N PRO A 155 13.88 8.61 -10.81
CA PRO A 155 15.32 8.80 -10.94
C PRO A 155 15.97 9.41 -9.70
N ASP A 156 15.27 10.36 -9.05
CA ASP A 156 15.77 11.03 -7.84
C ASP A 156 15.45 10.27 -6.54
N GLY A 157 14.66 9.21 -6.64
CA GLY A 157 14.20 8.40 -5.52
C GLY A 157 13.12 9.08 -4.68
N VAL A 158 12.30 8.27 -4.04
CA VAL A 158 11.28 8.64 -3.05
C VAL A 158 11.79 8.26 -1.67
N ASP A 159 11.69 9.15 -0.70
CA ASP A 159 12.14 8.89 0.67
C ASP A 159 11.12 8.03 1.43
N PHE A 160 11.54 6.83 1.83
CA PHE A 160 10.82 5.91 2.70
C PHE A 160 11.49 5.89 4.09
N ASP A 161 11.22 6.92 4.89
CA ASP A 161 11.70 7.06 6.27
C ASP A 161 13.24 7.01 6.41
N GLY A 162 13.96 7.64 5.47
CA GLY A 162 15.41 7.73 5.44
C GLY A 162 16.09 6.81 4.44
N GLU A 163 15.35 5.90 3.80
CA GLU A 163 15.82 5.10 2.67
C GLU A 163 15.19 5.55 1.36
N LYS A 164 15.98 5.68 0.31
CA LYS A 164 15.47 6.07 -1.00
C LYS A 164 15.06 4.87 -1.83
N ALA A 165 13.80 4.87 -2.29
CA ALA A 165 13.29 3.92 -3.27
C ALA A 165 13.27 4.58 -4.67
N HIS A 166 13.99 4.02 -5.61
CA HIS A 166 14.02 4.44 -7.01
C HIS A 166 13.03 3.64 -7.86
N LEU A 167 12.71 2.43 -7.42
CA LEU A 167 11.73 1.57 -8.06
C LEU A 167 10.64 1.21 -7.05
N ILE A 168 9.39 1.55 -7.38
CA ILE A 168 8.23 1.27 -6.56
C ILE A 168 7.33 0.29 -7.32
N VAL A 169 7.12 -0.88 -6.75
CA VAL A 169 6.34 -1.97 -7.35
C VAL A 169 5.05 -2.15 -6.56
N GLY A 170 3.95 -1.57 -7.04
CA GLY A 170 2.62 -1.77 -6.46
C GLY A 170 2.04 -3.13 -6.84
N ILE A 171 1.56 -3.88 -5.86
CA ILE A 171 1.07 -5.24 -6.06
C ILE A 171 -0.37 -5.37 -5.59
N ALA A 172 -1.21 -5.98 -6.42
CA ALA A 172 -2.50 -6.53 -6.07
C ALA A 172 -2.48 -8.04 -6.36
N GLY A 173 -2.80 -8.88 -5.38
CA GLY A 173 -2.84 -10.33 -5.54
C GLY A 173 -4.11 -10.92 -4.97
N VAL A 174 -4.77 -11.78 -5.74
CA VAL A 174 -5.97 -12.52 -5.30
C VAL A 174 -5.55 -13.62 -4.33
N GLY A 175 -6.20 -13.68 -3.19
CA GLY A 175 -5.90 -14.70 -2.19
C GLY A 175 -4.46 -14.59 -1.68
N ASP A 176 -3.66 -15.64 -1.88
CA ASP A 176 -2.25 -15.70 -1.48
C ASP A 176 -1.27 -15.51 -2.65
N GLU A 177 -1.76 -15.21 -3.86
CA GLU A 177 -0.94 -14.99 -5.05
C GLU A 177 0.04 -13.81 -4.88
N HIS A 178 -0.30 -12.84 -4.01
CA HIS A 178 0.62 -11.74 -3.69
C HIS A 178 1.95 -12.24 -3.11
N LEU A 179 1.96 -13.35 -2.36
CA LEU A 179 3.20 -13.95 -1.81
C LEU A 179 4.05 -14.58 -2.91
N GLU A 180 3.41 -15.23 -3.88
CA GLU A 180 4.10 -15.81 -5.04
C GLU A 180 4.71 -14.72 -5.91
N ILE A 181 3.96 -13.61 -6.14
CA ILE A 181 4.44 -12.45 -6.87
C ILE A 181 5.65 -11.84 -6.14
N LEU A 182 5.56 -11.64 -4.82
CA LEU A 182 6.65 -11.12 -4.01
C LEU A 182 7.90 -12.02 -4.10
N ALA A 183 7.73 -13.34 -3.98
CA ALA A 183 8.85 -14.28 -4.07
C ALA A 183 9.53 -14.25 -5.44
N ARG A 184 8.76 -14.18 -6.52
CA ARG A 184 9.31 -14.08 -7.90
C ARG A 184 10.04 -12.77 -8.12
N LEU A 185 9.47 -11.65 -7.67
CA LEU A 185 10.12 -10.34 -7.77
C LEU A 185 11.40 -10.28 -6.95
N SER A 186 11.39 -10.79 -5.71
CA SER A 186 12.59 -10.83 -4.85
C SER A 186 13.72 -11.59 -5.52
N ALA A 187 13.44 -12.76 -6.11
CA ALA A 187 14.43 -13.53 -6.84
C ALA A 187 15.00 -12.77 -8.07
N SER A 188 14.16 -11.99 -8.76
CA SER A 188 14.61 -11.17 -9.88
C SER A 188 15.46 -9.98 -9.44
N PHE A 189 15.24 -9.44 -8.26
CA PHE A 189 15.95 -8.29 -7.71
C PHE A 189 17.22 -8.65 -6.92
N GLU A 190 17.54 -9.94 -6.77
CA GLU A 190 18.84 -10.40 -6.26
C GLU A 190 20.00 -10.07 -7.24
N ASP A 191 19.68 -9.87 -8.52
CA ASP A 191 20.63 -9.41 -9.54
C ASP A 191 20.78 -7.88 -9.47
N GLU A 192 21.86 -7.42 -8.85
CA GLU A 192 22.17 -6.00 -8.70
C GLU A 192 22.33 -5.26 -10.05
N GLU A 193 22.87 -5.93 -11.07
CA GLU A 193 23.04 -5.32 -12.40
C GLU A 193 21.67 -5.10 -13.06
N LEU A 194 20.77 -6.07 -12.93
CA LEU A 194 19.40 -5.94 -13.39
C LEU A 194 18.70 -4.80 -12.66
N LEU A 195 18.78 -4.77 -11.33
CA LEU A 195 18.14 -3.74 -10.51
C LEU A 195 18.61 -2.33 -10.89
N GLN A 196 19.91 -2.13 -11.07
CA GLN A 196 20.48 -0.85 -11.53
C GLN A 196 19.97 -0.46 -12.92
N ARG A 197 19.86 -1.41 -13.84
CA ARG A 197 19.26 -1.16 -15.16
C ARG A 197 17.81 -0.70 -15.07
N LEU A 198 17.02 -1.33 -14.20
CA LEU A 198 15.61 -0.96 -13.99
C LEU A 198 15.46 0.43 -13.37
N MET A 199 16.30 0.76 -12.39
CA MET A 199 16.30 2.08 -11.73
C MET A 199 16.70 3.22 -12.66
N THR A 200 17.50 2.96 -13.68
CA THR A 200 17.98 3.97 -14.64
C THR A 200 17.27 3.90 -16.00
N ALA A 201 16.31 3.00 -16.13
CA ALA A 201 15.55 2.83 -17.37
C ALA A 201 14.77 4.10 -17.74
N THR A 202 14.88 4.52 -18.98
CA THR A 202 14.11 5.64 -19.55
C THR A 202 12.97 5.18 -20.45
N ASP A 203 12.93 3.88 -20.74
CA ASP A 203 11.91 3.25 -21.57
C ASP A 203 11.17 2.17 -20.75
N PRO A 204 9.83 2.27 -20.62
CA PRO A 204 9.02 1.26 -19.94
C PRO A 204 9.20 -0.16 -20.51
N GLN A 205 9.52 -0.28 -21.80
CA GLN A 205 9.71 -1.57 -22.47
C GLN A 205 10.91 -2.35 -21.89
N VAL A 206 11.98 -1.65 -21.49
CA VAL A 206 13.15 -2.27 -20.84
C VAL A 206 12.75 -2.96 -19.54
N ILE A 207 11.90 -2.30 -18.74
CA ILE A 207 11.41 -2.86 -17.48
C ILE A 207 10.47 -4.04 -17.76
N TYR A 208 9.56 -3.87 -18.72
CA TYR A 208 8.62 -4.93 -19.09
C TYR A 208 9.34 -6.20 -19.56
N ASP A 209 10.31 -6.07 -20.47
CA ASP A 209 11.03 -7.22 -21.04
C ASP A 209 11.90 -7.96 -20.00
N ALA A 210 12.32 -7.26 -18.97
CA ALA A 210 13.11 -7.83 -17.89
C ALA A 210 12.28 -8.60 -16.83
N LEU A 211 11.00 -8.24 -16.67
CA LEU A 211 10.15 -8.76 -15.57
C LEU A 211 8.91 -9.56 -16.04
N LYS A 212 8.71 -9.74 -17.36
CA LYS A 212 7.61 -10.51 -17.94
C LYS A 212 7.77 -12.03 -17.76
#